data_f482d1cfae7a7e447b621ae817955562
#
_entry.id   f482d1cfae7a7e447b621ae817955562
#
_cell.length_a   1.000
_cell.length_b   1.000
_cell.length_c   1.000
_cell.angle_alpha   90.00
_cell.angle_beta   90.00
_cell.angle_gamma   90.00
#
_symmetry.space_group_name_H-M   'P 1'
#
loop_
_entity.id
_entity.type
_entity.pdbx_description
1 polymer ?
#
loop_
_entity_poly.entity_id
_entity_poly.type
_entity_poly.pdbx_seq_one_letter_code
_entity_poly.pdbx_strand_id
1 'polypeptide(L)'
;MEACTRLAVCPNRPWWLGAAENCAGPSSRKGTRLRENRSSALQSEAFILLPDTVQDLDDFVCHPERYLVSLYADPRRAAELWRERSRRHPYGSEGLLRLSYRGRELIHPALWDEVSGVWFALVDCVQAYLGTGRGMTSFPGQPVDVEMRHDRAGAVFGVNGDRVLVDPTEFIPGLLDEAERYSRWVEEHIGTLDAPTAQQTGALRQALAKHTR
;
A
#
# COMPACT_ATOMS: atom_id res chain seq x y z
N MET A 1 -37.02 5.62 30.31
CA MET A 1 -35.71 5.70 31.00
C MET A 1 -34.84 4.62 30.35
N GLU A 2 -34.16 4.98 29.25
CA GLU A 2 -33.28 4.09 28.52
C GLU A 2 -31.85 4.44 28.90
N ALA A 3 -31.13 3.42 29.38
CA ALA A 3 -29.74 3.55 29.80
C ALA A 3 -28.84 3.57 28.57
N CYS A 4 -28.29 4.75 28.31
CA CYS A 4 -27.26 4.95 27.30
C CYS A 4 -25.95 4.31 27.79
N THR A 5 -25.63 3.09 27.34
CA THR A 5 -24.38 2.40 27.64
C THR A 5 -23.26 3.10 26.87
N ARG A 6 -22.48 3.93 27.57
CA ARG A 6 -21.25 4.53 27.04
C ARG A 6 -20.23 3.43 26.77
N LEU A 7 -19.95 3.15 25.52
CA LEU A 7 -18.76 2.41 25.11
C LEU A 7 -17.53 3.21 25.51
N ALA A 8 -16.78 2.69 26.47
CA ALA A 8 -15.50 3.23 26.89
C ALA A 8 -14.49 3.01 25.74
N VAL A 9 -14.19 4.09 25.03
CA VAL A 9 -13.10 4.12 24.05
C VAL A 9 -11.79 3.98 24.82
N CYS A 10 -11.14 2.84 24.74
CA CYS A 10 -9.76 2.65 25.21
C CYS A 10 -8.83 3.51 24.34
N PRO A 11 -8.08 4.48 24.90
CA PRO A 11 -7.33 5.46 24.12
C PRO A 11 -6.09 4.95 23.40
N ASN A 12 -5.82 3.64 23.37
CA ASN A 12 -4.62 3.05 22.76
C ASN A 12 -4.87 1.78 21.92
N ARG A 13 -6.10 1.48 21.55
CA ARG A 13 -6.38 0.42 20.55
C ARG A 13 -6.82 1.07 19.25
N PRO A 14 -6.11 0.84 18.14
CA PRO A 14 -6.58 1.26 16.83
C PRO A 14 -7.96 0.64 16.58
N TRP A 15 -8.92 1.44 16.13
CA TRP A 15 -10.32 1.05 15.91
C TRP A 15 -10.48 -0.13 14.92
N TRP A 16 -9.51 -0.35 14.03
CA TRP A 16 -9.48 -1.43 13.05
C TRP A 16 -9.10 -2.81 13.62
N LEU A 17 -8.49 -2.92 14.82
CA LEU A 17 -8.21 -4.20 15.47
C LEU A 17 -9.47 -4.98 15.89
N GLY A 18 -10.63 -4.31 15.98
CA GLY A 18 -11.91 -4.95 16.27
C GLY A 18 -12.59 -5.56 15.04
N ALA A 19 -12.34 -5.03 13.84
CA ALA A 19 -12.95 -5.51 12.59
C ALA A 19 -12.33 -6.83 12.09
N ALA A 20 -11.04 -7.06 12.33
CA ALA A 20 -10.33 -8.25 11.88
C ALA A 20 -10.74 -9.55 12.61
N GLU A 21 -11.25 -9.46 13.83
CA GLU A 21 -11.66 -10.65 14.62
C GLU A 21 -12.97 -11.29 14.12
N ASN A 22 -13.79 -10.57 13.37
CA ASN A 22 -15.07 -11.04 12.88
C ASN A 22 -15.03 -11.69 11.47
N CYS A 23 -13.90 -11.62 10.77
CA CYS A 23 -13.78 -12.13 9.40
C CYS A 23 -13.31 -13.61 9.29
N ALA A 24 -13.25 -14.37 10.37
CA ALA A 24 -12.82 -15.76 10.38
C ALA A 24 -13.91 -16.71 9.84
N GLY A 25 -14.26 -16.60 8.55
CA GLY A 25 -15.03 -17.59 7.81
C GLY A 25 -14.10 -18.55 7.04
N PRO A 26 -14.53 -19.80 6.70
CA PRO A 26 -13.68 -20.76 6.02
C PRO A 26 -13.31 -20.26 4.62
N SER A 27 -12.03 -19.97 4.43
CA SER A 27 -11.42 -19.59 3.16
C SER A 27 -11.58 -20.69 2.12
N SER A 28 -12.53 -20.53 1.19
CA SER A 28 -12.64 -21.36 0.00
C SER A 28 -11.58 -20.93 -1.03
N ARG A 29 -10.40 -21.54 -0.93
CA ARG A 29 -9.34 -21.37 -1.93
C ARG A 29 -9.73 -22.05 -3.24
N LYS A 30 -10.29 -21.31 -4.19
CA LYS A 30 -10.18 -21.65 -5.60
C LYS A 30 -9.06 -20.83 -6.21
N GLY A 31 -7.86 -21.41 -6.22
CA GLY A 31 -6.69 -20.83 -6.82
C GLY A 31 -6.81 -20.75 -8.34
N THR A 32 -6.84 -19.53 -8.86
CA THR A 32 -6.48 -19.27 -10.25
C THR A 32 -4.95 -19.26 -10.31
N ARG A 33 -4.34 -20.27 -10.94
CA ARG A 33 -2.91 -20.32 -11.27
C ARG A 33 -2.60 -19.16 -12.20
N LEU A 34 -2.11 -18.06 -11.64
CA LEU A 34 -1.39 -17.05 -12.38
C LEU A 34 0.06 -17.49 -12.56
N ARG A 35 0.57 -17.31 -13.77
CA ARG A 35 1.87 -17.72 -14.28
C ARG A 35 3.00 -17.44 -13.26
N GLU A 36 3.79 -18.49 -13.01
CA GLU A 36 5.12 -18.41 -12.41
C GLU A 36 5.98 -17.39 -13.16
N ASN A 37 6.15 -16.22 -12.58
CA ASN A 37 7.17 -15.30 -12.99
C ASN A 37 7.84 -14.76 -11.72
N ARG A 38 9.06 -15.20 -11.49
CA ARG A 38 10.01 -14.85 -10.43
C ARG A 38 9.30 -14.48 -9.11
N SER A 39 9.37 -15.37 -8.14
CA SER A 39 8.94 -15.11 -6.78
C SER A 39 9.79 -13.98 -6.19
N SER A 40 9.44 -12.73 -6.50
CA SER A 40 9.94 -11.59 -5.76
C SER A 40 9.43 -11.75 -4.34
N ALA A 41 10.32 -11.63 -3.35
CA ALA A 41 9.92 -11.70 -1.96
C ALA A 41 8.94 -10.60 -1.59
N LEU A 42 9.00 -9.46 -2.28
CA LEU A 42 8.05 -8.37 -2.16
C LEU A 42 7.09 -8.38 -3.35
N GLN A 43 5.81 -8.26 -3.08
CA GLN A 43 4.74 -8.21 -4.07
C GLN A 43 3.77 -7.09 -3.73
N SER A 44 3.25 -6.42 -4.76
CA SER A 44 2.21 -5.42 -4.60
C SER A 44 1.04 -5.64 -5.55
N GLU A 45 -0.13 -5.20 -5.12
CA GLU A 45 -1.31 -5.02 -5.97
C GLU A 45 -1.93 -3.66 -5.66
N ALA A 46 -2.26 -2.92 -6.71
CA ALA A 46 -2.89 -1.62 -6.60
C ALA A 46 -4.32 -1.67 -7.15
N PHE A 47 -5.22 -0.97 -6.47
CA PHE A 47 -6.64 -0.95 -6.79
C PHE A 47 -7.18 0.48 -6.74
N ILE A 48 -8.19 0.77 -7.56
CA ILE A 48 -8.98 1.99 -7.50
C ILE A 48 -10.31 1.68 -6.83
N LEU A 49 -10.72 2.55 -5.90
CA LEU A 49 -12.01 2.47 -5.22
C LEU A 49 -13.15 2.81 -6.19
N LEU A 50 -14.22 2.02 -6.17
CA LEU A 50 -15.46 2.35 -6.86
C LEU A 50 -16.08 3.62 -6.22
N PRO A 51 -16.65 4.55 -7.00
CA PRO A 51 -17.25 5.76 -6.46
C PRO A 51 -18.43 5.46 -5.53
N ASP A 52 -18.53 6.21 -4.44
CA ASP A 52 -19.70 6.30 -3.55
C ASP A 52 -20.23 4.96 -3.01
N THR A 53 -19.36 3.95 -2.87
CA THR A 53 -19.79 2.59 -2.53
C THR A 53 -19.49 2.15 -1.09
N VAL A 54 -18.49 2.74 -0.41
CA VAL A 54 -18.13 2.33 0.96
C VAL A 54 -19.05 3.03 1.94
N GLN A 55 -20.12 2.35 2.36
CA GLN A 55 -21.03 2.78 3.41
C GLN A 55 -20.80 2.01 4.71
N ASP A 56 -20.20 0.85 4.63
CA ASP A 56 -19.86 -0.05 5.71
C ASP A 56 -18.37 -0.40 5.64
N LEU A 57 -17.61 0.07 6.61
CA LEU A 57 -16.16 -0.15 6.66
C LEU A 57 -15.82 -1.59 7.01
N ASP A 58 -16.64 -2.25 7.82
CA ASP A 58 -16.42 -3.65 8.19
C ASP A 58 -16.65 -4.56 6.98
N ASP A 59 -17.71 -4.28 6.18
CA ASP A 59 -17.93 -5.01 4.91
C ASP A 59 -16.79 -4.73 3.92
N PHE A 60 -16.29 -3.49 3.83
CA PHE A 60 -15.16 -3.17 2.96
C PHE A 60 -13.89 -3.94 3.36
N VAL A 61 -13.57 -4.01 4.63
CA VAL A 61 -12.40 -4.74 5.14
C VAL A 61 -12.54 -6.25 4.92
N CYS A 62 -13.74 -6.80 5.12
CA CYS A 62 -14.02 -8.24 4.94
C CYS A 62 -14.13 -8.65 3.46
N HIS A 63 -14.61 -7.75 2.60
CA HIS A 63 -14.93 -8.04 1.19
C HIS A 63 -14.41 -6.92 0.26
N PRO A 64 -13.12 -6.57 0.30
CA PRO A 64 -12.59 -5.44 -0.48
C PRO A 64 -12.79 -5.60 -2.00
N GLU A 65 -12.92 -6.84 -2.49
CA GLU A 65 -13.17 -7.13 -3.90
C GLU A 65 -14.50 -6.59 -4.44
N ARG A 66 -15.46 -6.26 -3.56
CA ARG A 66 -16.73 -5.64 -3.95
C ARG A 66 -16.62 -4.15 -4.24
N TYR A 67 -15.56 -3.52 -3.73
CA TYR A 67 -15.37 -2.08 -3.71
C TYR A 67 -14.21 -1.60 -4.57
N LEU A 68 -13.38 -2.53 -5.04
CA LEU A 68 -12.09 -2.23 -5.64
C LEU A 68 -11.96 -2.82 -7.05
N VAL A 69 -11.33 -2.05 -7.95
CA VAL A 69 -10.94 -2.51 -9.28
C VAL A 69 -9.42 -2.57 -9.37
N SER A 70 -8.89 -3.76 -9.70
CA SER A 70 -7.43 -3.94 -9.83
C SER A 70 -6.88 -3.20 -11.04
N LEU A 71 -5.78 -2.46 -10.85
CA LEU A 71 -5.06 -1.79 -11.91
C LEU A 71 -4.54 -2.78 -12.97
N TYR A 72 -4.15 -3.97 -12.51
CA TYR A 72 -3.48 -4.95 -13.37
C TYR A 72 -4.42 -5.99 -13.97
N ALA A 73 -5.53 -6.31 -13.29
CA ALA A 73 -6.52 -7.26 -13.80
C ALA A 73 -7.53 -6.60 -14.75
N ASP A 74 -7.93 -5.37 -14.49
CA ASP A 74 -8.83 -4.58 -15.35
C ASP A 74 -8.31 -3.15 -15.54
N PRO A 75 -7.23 -2.96 -16.31
CA PRO A 75 -6.56 -1.68 -16.45
C PRO A 75 -7.43 -0.61 -17.13
N ARG A 76 -8.34 -1.02 -18.02
CA ARG A 76 -9.24 -0.07 -18.69
C ARG A 76 -10.24 0.54 -17.72
N ARG A 77 -10.90 -0.33 -16.94
CA ARG A 77 -11.88 0.10 -15.96
C ARG A 77 -11.26 0.93 -14.85
N ALA A 78 -10.10 0.53 -14.36
CA ALA A 78 -9.35 1.29 -13.36
C ALA A 78 -9.00 2.71 -13.88
N ALA A 79 -8.53 2.83 -15.12
CA ALA A 79 -8.19 4.11 -15.74
C ALA A 79 -9.43 5.01 -15.96
N GLU A 80 -10.58 4.43 -16.32
CA GLU A 80 -11.84 5.18 -16.44
C GLU A 80 -12.25 5.78 -15.09
N LEU A 81 -12.24 4.98 -14.03
CA LEU A 81 -12.56 5.41 -12.67
C LEU A 81 -11.62 6.50 -12.17
N TRP A 82 -10.32 6.32 -12.40
CA TRP A 82 -9.32 7.35 -12.07
C TRP A 82 -9.62 8.67 -12.74
N ARG A 83 -9.80 8.67 -14.08
CA ARG A 83 -10.09 9.88 -14.84
C ARG A 83 -11.42 10.52 -14.43
N GLU A 84 -12.44 9.72 -14.14
CA GLU A 84 -13.72 10.23 -13.64
C GLU A 84 -13.55 10.95 -12.32
N ARG A 85 -12.81 10.35 -11.36
CA ARG A 85 -12.53 10.96 -10.07
C ARG A 85 -11.69 12.22 -10.20
N SER A 86 -10.66 12.23 -11.06
CA SER A 86 -9.79 13.39 -11.30
C SER A 86 -10.51 14.62 -11.86
N ARG A 87 -11.70 14.45 -12.43
CA ARG A 87 -12.54 15.59 -12.86
C ARG A 87 -13.22 16.30 -11.68
N ARG A 88 -13.37 15.63 -10.55
CA ARG A 88 -14.09 16.11 -9.36
C ARG A 88 -13.15 16.43 -8.21
N HIS A 89 -12.02 15.75 -8.14
CA HIS A 89 -11.03 15.84 -7.05
C HIS A 89 -9.63 15.98 -7.63
N PRO A 90 -8.72 16.70 -6.95
CA PRO A 90 -7.33 16.84 -7.41
C PRO A 90 -6.56 15.52 -7.45
N TYR A 91 -7.01 14.52 -6.70
CA TYR A 91 -6.39 13.20 -6.60
C TYR A 91 -7.33 12.13 -7.16
N GLY A 92 -6.87 11.42 -8.21
CA GLY A 92 -7.69 10.42 -8.90
C GLY A 92 -7.46 8.98 -8.42
N SER A 93 -6.36 8.73 -7.73
CA SER A 93 -5.91 7.38 -7.39
C SER A 93 -6.37 6.89 -6.01
N GLU A 94 -7.46 7.42 -5.48
CA GLU A 94 -8.05 6.91 -4.25
C GLU A 94 -8.39 5.42 -4.37
N GLY A 95 -7.85 4.61 -3.47
CA GLY A 95 -7.96 3.17 -3.56
C GLY A 95 -7.16 2.44 -2.50
N LEU A 96 -6.65 1.27 -2.83
CA LEU A 96 -5.90 0.43 -1.92
C LEU A 96 -4.58 -0.01 -2.56
N LEU A 97 -3.49 0.12 -1.83
CA LEU A 97 -2.24 -0.58 -2.12
C LEU A 97 -2.11 -1.78 -1.19
N ARG A 98 -2.16 -3.00 -1.73
CA ARG A 98 -1.71 -4.19 -1.02
C ARG A 98 -0.22 -4.34 -1.20
N LEU A 99 0.49 -4.52 -0.11
CA LEU A 99 1.92 -4.79 -0.11
C LEU A 99 2.18 -6.00 0.78
N SER A 100 2.93 -6.97 0.28
CA SER A 100 3.32 -8.15 1.04
C SER A 100 4.82 -8.46 0.87
N TYR A 101 5.44 -8.95 1.95
CA TYR A 101 6.82 -9.39 1.95
C TYR A 101 6.93 -10.82 2.49
N ARG A 102 7.46 -11.73 1.67
CA ARG A 102 7.57 -13.17 1.97
C ARG A 102 6.22 -13.76 2.43
N GLY A 103 5.12 -13.34 1.79
CA GLY A 103 3.76 -13.78 2.07
C GLY A 103 3.10 -13.14 3.30
N ARG A 104 3.79 -12.25 4.03
CA ARG A 104 3.18 -11.46 5.10
C ARG A 104 2.65 -10.14 4.54
N GLU A 105 1.39 -9.85 4.78
CA GLU A 105 0.77 -8.56 4.44
C GLU A 105 1.36 -7.45 5.31
N LEU A 106 1.72 -6.33 4.68
CA LEU A 106 2.34 -5.15 5.32
C LEU A 106 1.37 -3.97 5.39
N ILE A 107 0.40 -3.88 4.48
CA ILE A 107 -0.60 -2.82 4.43
C ILE A 107 -1.98 -3.48 4.47
N HIS A 108 -2.70 -3.25 5.57
CA HIS A 108 -4.04 -3.80 5.79
C HIS A 108 -5.09 -3.06 4.94
N PRO A 109 -6.17 -3.71 4.45
CA PRO A 109 -7.23 -3.06 3.65
C PRO A 109 -7.87 -1.82 4.29
N ALA A 110 -7.95 -1.77 5.61
CA ALA A 110 -8.45 -0.58 6.33
C ALA A 110 -7.58 0.68 6.14
N LEU A 111 -6.36 0.52 5.62
CA LEU A 111 -5.41 1.61 5.36
C LEU A 111 -5.48 2.07 3.89
N TRP A 112 -6.69 2.10 3.31
CA TRP A 112 -6.91 2.63 1.97
C TRP A 112 -6.66 4.14 1.93
N ASP A 113 -6.06 4.65 0.86
CA ASP A 113 -5.68 6.05 0.70
C ASP A 113 -5.49 6.38 -0.79
N GLU A 114 -4.92 7.51 -1.07
CA GLU A 114 -4.47 7.92 -2.40
C GLU A 114 -3.21 7.11 -2.79
N VAL A 115 -3.35 6.16 -3.73
CA VAL A 115 -2.33 5.13 -4.03
C VAL A 115 -1.01 5.73 -4.50
N SER A 116 -1.04 6.81 -5.31
CA SER A 116 0.19 7.49 -5.74
C SER A 116 0.94 8.10 -4.56
N GLY A 117 0.21 8.72 -3.63
CA GLY A 117 0.80 9.29 -2.43
C GLY A 117 1.31 8.24 -1.46
N VAL A 118 0.65 7.07 -1.37
CA VAL A 118 1.16 5.93 -0.60
C VAL A 118 2.49 5.44 -1.18
N TRP A 119 2.60 5.29 -2.51
CA TRP A 119 3.86 4.94 -3.16
C TRP A 119 4.95 5.98 -2.91
N PHE A 120 4.60 7.26 -3.02
CA PHE A 120 5.53 8.34 -2.70
C PHE A 120 6.05 8.23 -1.26
N ALA A 121 5.16 8.03 -0.28
CA ALA A 121 5.54 7.88 1.13
C ALA A 121 6.46 6.67 1.36
N LEU A 122 6.19 5.52 0.71
CA LEU A 122 7.04 4.34 0.81
C LEU A 122 8.44 4.57 0.24
N VAL A 123 8.54 5.19 -0.93
CA VAL A 123 9.81 5.48 -1.61
C VAL A 123 10.61 6.52 -0.83
N ASP A 124 9.95 7.56 -0.30
CA ASP A 124 10.57 8.60 0.52
C ASP A 124 11.10 8.03 1.85
N CYS A 125 10.35 7.14 2.49
CA CYS A 125 10.80 6.42 3.69
C CYS A 125 12.09 5.63 3.42
N VAL A 126 12.14 4.91 2.29
CA VAL A 126 13.35 4.17 1.88
C VAL A 126 14.50 5.11 1.57
N GLN A 127 14.26 6.23 0.90
CA GLN A 127 15.29 7.24 0.62
C GLN A 127 15.91 7.78 1.91
N ALA A 128 15.08 8.14 2.88
CA ALA A 128 15.53 8.63 4.18
C ALA A 128 16.32 7.54 4.94
N TYR A 129 15.85 6.28 4.89
CA TYR A 129 16.56 5.14 5.48
C TYR A 129 17.95 4.94 4.87
N LEU A 130 18.07 4.99 3.56
CA LEU A 130 19.36 4.84 2.87
C LEU A 130 20.34 5.97 3.22
N GLY A 131 19.83 7.18 3.45
CA GLY A 131 20.67 8.34 3.81
C GLY A 131 21.12 8.34 5.27
N THR A 132 20.30 7.87 6.19
CA THR A 132 20.51 8.08 7.65
C THR A 132 20.39 6.80 8.49
N GLY A 133 20.04 5.67 7.90
CA GLY A 133 19.71 4.42 8.63
C GLY A 133 18.30 4.44 9.25
N ARG A 134 17.53 5.53 9.07
CA ARG A 134 16.16 5.67 9.56
C ARG A 134 15.31 6.50 8.59
N GLY A 135 14.16 5.97 8.19
CA GLY A 135 13.13 6.67 7.44
C GLY A 135 11.82 6.71 8.24
N MET A 136 11.10 7.82 8.11
CA MET A 136 9.75 7.97 8.66
C MET A 136 8.98 8.94 7.77
N THR A 137 7.79 8.51 7.34
CA THR A 137 6.84 9.31 6.55
C THR A 137 5.42 8.96 6.98
N SER A 138 4.42 9.57 6.36
CA SER A 138 3.01 9.25 6.63
C SER A 138 2.23 9.19 5.33
N PHE A 139 1.11 8.47 5.33
CA PHE A 139 0.18 8.45 4.22
C PHE A 139 -0.45 9.84 4.01
N PRO A 140 -0.84 10.20 2.76
CA PRO A 140 -1.29 11.56 2.46
C PRO A 140 -2.66 11.90 3.08
N GLY A 141 -3.60 10.97 3.12
CA GLY A 141 -4.97 11.20 3.56
C GLY A 141 -5.30 10.66 4.95
N GLN A 142 -4.49 9.75 5.47
CA GLN A 142 -4.69 9.12 6.79
C GLN A 142 -3.47 9.31 7.69
N PRO A 143 -3.64 9.39 9.02
CA PRO A 143 -2.54 9.47 9.97
C PRO A 143 -1.87 8.08 10.16
N VAL A 144 -1.39 7.51 9.06
CA VAL A 144 -0.75 6.20 9.00
C VAL A 144 0.74 6.40 8.83
N ASP A 145 1.50 6.07 9.85
CA ASP A 145 2.96 6.19 9.81
C ASP A 145 3.59 5.01 9.07
N VAL A 146 4.59 5.34 8.25
CA VAL A 146 5.50 4.39 7.61
C VAL A 146 6.88 4.61 8.19
N GLU A 147 7.50 3.57 8.71
CA GLU A 147 8.85 3.64 9.27
C GLU A 147 9.77 2.57 8.69
N MET A 148 11.03 2.89 8.54
CA MET A 148 12.10 1.93 8.28
C MET A 148 13.33 2.31 9.11
N ARG A 149 13.91 1.36 9.83
CA ARG A 149 15.08 1.60 10.66
C ARG A 149 16.05 0.44 10.61
N HIS A 150 17.32 0.75 10.76
CA HIS A 150 18.35 -0.27 10.87
C HIS A 150 18.15 -1.14 12.13
N ASP A 151 18.41 -2.43 11.98
CA ASP A 151 18.43 -3.42 13.05
C ASP A 151 19.66 -4.32 12.89
N ARG A 152 20.09 -4.97 13.97
CA ARG A 152 21.25 -5.87 13.95
C ARG A 152 21.11 -7.05 12.98
N ALA A 153 19.87 -7.49 12.74
CA ALA A 153 19.54 -8.62 11.87
C ALA A 153 19.07 -8.19 10.46
N GLY A 154 19.14 -6.89 10.13
CA GLY A 154 18.67 -6.34 8.86
C GLY A 154 18.06 -4.97 9.01
N ALA A 155 16.79 -4.81 8.68
CA ALA A 155 16.02 -3.61 8.96
C ALA A 155 14.62 -3.97 9.50
N VAL A 156 14.04 -3.08 10.30
CA VAL A 156 12.64 -3.15 10.70
C VAL A 156 11.86 -2.20 9.82
N PHE A 157 10.90 -2.72 9.09
CA PHE A 157 9.91 -1.95 8.33
C PHE A 157 8.57 -1.98 9.07
N GLY A 158 7.85 -0.87 9.12
CA GLY A 158 6.59 -0.77 9.83
C GLY A 158 5.59 0.14 9.12
N VAL A 159 4.30 -0.23 9.20
CA VAL A 159 3.16 0.58 8.76
C VAL A 159 2.13 0.59 9.89
N ASN A 160 1.70 1.77 10.31
CA ASN A 160 0.70 1.94 11.36
C ASN A 160 1.01 1.18 12.68
N GLY A 161 2.30 1.08 13.02
CA GLY A 161 2.75 0.37 14.22
C GLY A 161 2.97 -1.14 14.06
N ASP A 162 2.45 -1.77 13.02
CA ASP A 162 2.79 -3.15 12.67
C ASP A 162 4.19 -3.21 12.08
N ARG A 163 5.04 -4.07 12.65
CA ARG A 163 6.47 -4.13 12.31
C ARG A 163 6.89 -5.51 11.84
N VAL A 164 7.80 -5.53 10.87
CA VAL A 164 8.40 -6.74 10.32
C VAL A 164 9.89 -6.57 10.14
N LEU A 165 10.66 -7.61 10.46
CA LEU A 165 12.06 -7.68 10.10
C LEU A 165 12.19 -8.00 8.62
N VAL A 166 12.93 -7.18 7.88
CA VAL A 166 13.18 -7.34 6.45
C VAL A 166 14.67 -7.40 6.16
N ASP A 167 15.04 -8.11 5.10
CA ASP A 167 16.37 -8.01 4.51
C ASP A 167 16.39 -6.79 3.58
N PRO A 168 17.10 -5.71 3.90
CA PRO A 168 17.11 -4.51 3.08
C PRO A 168 17.68 -4.74 1.67
N THR A 169 18.54 -5.74 1.48
CA THR A 169 19.14 -6.07 0.17
C THR A 169 18.15 -6.73 -0.79
N GLU A 170 17.07 -7.29 -0.28
CA GLU A 170 15.98 -7.89 -1.04
C GLU A 170 14.74 -6.98 -1.04
N PHE A 171 14.39 -6.41 0.12
CA PHE A 171 13.21 -5.60 0.32
C PHE A 171 13.23 -4.31 -0.50
N ILE A 172 14.35 -3.55 -0.42
CA ILE A 172 14.44 -2.24 -1.08
C ILE A 172 14.40 -2.37 -2.61
N PRO A 173 15.22 -3.22 -3.26
CA PRO A 173 15.10 -3.43 -4.69
C PRO A 173 13.70 -3.89 -5.11
N GLY A 174 13.08 -4.82 -4.37
CA GLY A 174 11.72 -5.28 -4.63
C GLY A 174 10.68 -4.16 -4.53
N LEU A 175 10.78 -3.28 -3.53
CA LEU A 175 9.88 -2.14 -3.38
C LEU A 175 10.02 -1.15 -4.54
N LEU A 176 11.23 -0.88 -4.98
CA LEU A 176 11.50 -0.02 -6.13
C LEU A 176 11.00 -0.64 -7.44
N ASP A 177 11.11 -1.98 -7.62
CA ASP A 177 10.56 -2.69 -8.79
C ASP A 177 9.04 -2.53 -8.88
N GLU A 178 8.35 -2.68 -7.75
CA GLU A 178 6.91 -2.56 -7.69
C GLU A 178 6.44 -1.09 -7.86
N ALA A 179 7.16 -0.12 -7.29
CA ALA A 179 6.90 1.30 -7.50
C ALA A 179 7.07 1.69 -8.99
N GLU A 180 8.12 1.19 -9.66
CA GLU A 180 8.29 1.40 -11.11
C GLU A 180 7.20 0.74 -11.94
N ARG A 181 6.74 -0.45 -11.55
CA ARG A 181 5.60 -1.11 -12.20
C ARG A 181 4.35 -0.28 -12.11
N TYR A 182 4.08 0.30 -10.93
CA TYR A 182 2.96 1.19 -10.72
C TYR A 182 3.09 2.48 -11.57
N SER A 183 4.23 3.16 -11.49
CA SER A 183 4.47 4.41 -12.24
C SER A 183 4.34 4.19 -13.76
N ARG A 184 4.83 3.07 -14.28
CA ARG A 184 4.67 2.71 -15.70
C ARG A 184 3.20 2.52 -16.06
N TRP A 185 2.40 1.87 -15.21
CA TRP A 185 0.97 1.73 -15.43
C TRP A 185 0.28 3.10 -15.48
N VAL A 186 0.63 4.01 -14.55
CA VAL A 186 0.09 5.38 -14.53
C VAL A 186 0.44 6.12 -15.82
N GLU A 187 1.69 6.06 -16.26
CA GLU A 187 2.14 6.68 -17.50
C GLU A 187 1.37 6.15 -18.74
N GLU A 188 1.22 4.85 -18.85
CA GLU A 188 0.55 4.18 -19.97
C GLU A 188 -0.96 4.48 -20.03
N HIS A 189 -1.63 4.57 -18.88
CA HIS A 189 -3.08 4.60 -18.82
C HIS A 189 -3.66 5.96 -18.42
N ILE A 190 -2.92 6.78 -17.68
CA ILE A 190 -3.40 8.07 -17.17
C ILE A 190 -2.64 9.23 -17.80
N GLY A 191 -1.34 9.11 -17.92
CA GLY A 191 -0.42 10.13 -18.41
C GLY A 191 0.67 10.46 -17.38
N THR A 192 1.38 11.57 -17.57
CA THR A 192 2.61 11.91 -16.81
C THR A 192 2.38 12.45 -15.40
N LEU A 193 1.34 12.02 -14.70
CA LEU A 193 0.96 12.58 -13.39
C LEU A 193 1.86 12.14 -12.23
N ASP A 194 2.60 11.04 -12.37
CA ASP A 194 3.40 10.46 -11.27
C ASP A 194 4.93 10.64 -11.47
N ALA A 195 5.30 11.68 -12.21
CA ALA A 195 6.70 12.00 -12.50
C ALA A 195 7.61 12.10 -11.24
N PRO A 196 7.17 12.65 -10.08
CA PRO A 196 8.00 12.70 -8.88
C PRO A 196 8.42 11.33 -8.36
N THR A 197 7.48 10.38 -8.21
CA THR A 197 7.78 9.03 -7.70
C THR A 197 8.69 8.26 -8.67
N ALA A 198 8.43 8.33 -9.97
CA ALA A 198 9.26 7.68 -10.98
C ALA A 198 10.68 8.23 -10.99
N GLN A 199 10.86 9.57 -10.91
CA GLN A 199 12.16 10.21 -10.88
C GLN A 199 12.94 9.83 -9.61
N GLN A 200 12.29 9.84 -8.44
CA GLN A 200 12.88 9.47 -7.17
C GLN A 200 13.33 8.01 -7.16
N THR A 201 12.48 7.09 -7.64
CA THR A 201 12.79 5.67 -7.76
C THR A 201 14.00 5.43 -8.65
N GLY A 202 14.08 6.10 -9.80
CA GLY A 202 15.22 6.02 -10.71
C GLY A 202 16.53 6.53 -10.08
N ALA A 203 16.49 7.62 -9.32
CA ALA A 203 17.65 8.15 -8.60
C ALA A 203 18.15 7.19 -7.51
N LEU A 204 17.23 6.57 -6.75
CA LEU A 204 17.58 5.59 -5.71
C LEU A 204 18.22 4.33 -6.31
N ARG A 205 17.73 3.83 -7.44
CA ARG A 205 18.36 2.69 -8.13
C ARG A 205 19.79 3.00 -8.55
N GLN A 206 20.02 4.19 -9.10
CA GLN A 206 21.37 4.60 -9.47
C GLN A 206 22.29 4.69 -8.25
N ALA A 207 21.79 5.18 -7.12
CA ALA A 207 22.53 5.23 -5.88
C ALA A 207 22.88 3.82 -5.37
N LEU A 208 21.93 2.90 -5.32
CA LEU A 208 22.14 1.51 -4.92
C LEU A 208 23.18 0.81 -5.81
N ALA A 209 23.09 0.96 -7.13
CA ALA A 209 24.03 0.36 -8.07
C ALA A 209 25.48 0.86 -7.91
N LYS A 210 25.68 2.06 -7.40
CA LYS A 210 27.02 2.60 -7.10
C LYS A 210 27.63 2.02 -5.83
N HIS A 211 26.81 1.63 -4.85
CA HIS A 211 27.27 1.08 -3.57
C HIS A 211 27.54 -0.44 -3.62
N THR A 212 27.11 -1.11 -4.68
CA THR A 212 27.27 -2.55 -4.86
C THR A 212 28.53 -2.91 -5.73
N ARG A 213 29.25 -1.90 -6.20
CA ARG A 213 30.52 -2.02 -6.95
C ARG A 213 31.71 -1.73 -6.06
#